data_431f73ffd9ab37459ac0d37c2c8f65eb
#
_entry.id   431f73ffd9ab37459ac0d37c2c8f65eb
#
_cell.length_a   1.000
_cell.length_b   1.000
_cell.length_c   1.000
_cell.angle_alpha   90.00
_cell.angle_beta   90.00
_cell.angle_gamma   90.00
#
_symmetry.space_group_name_H-M   'P 1'
#
loop_
_entity.id
_entity.type
_entity.pdbx_description
1 polymer ?
#
loop_
_entity_poly.entity_id
_entity_poly.type
_entity_poly.pdbx_seq_one_letter_code
_entity_poly.pdbx_strand_id
1 'polypeptide(L)'
;EDYKNNFKKIFNHTNKIIKICKILKCRKIIIGSSSFRNPKNLSKKEAELIFLDFLKKSTKFLKKSKIYFCIETIPREYNELFLYNINTLAKIIKKTNSRWIKINFDTSLYHYKNMNKFIFLKNIKLIKNIQITEKNFSFFENISKKNILFYNLIKNKKEIKDISLEIIS
;
A
#
# COMPACT_ATOMS: atom_id res chain seq x y z
N GLU A 1 -1.77 -17.02 16.97
CA GLU A 1 -0.59 -17.17 16.09
C GLU A 1 0.39 -16.03 16.32
N ASP A 2 1.66 -16.36 16.36
CA ASP A 2 2.75 -15.41 16.53
C ASP A 2 2.85 -14.49 15.30
N TYR A 3 2.84 -13.16 15.52
CA TYR A 3 2.94 -12.12 14.49
C TYR A 3 4.16 -12.33 13.57
N LYS A 4 5.29 -12.78 14.15
CA LYS A 4 6.51 -13.09 13.41
C LYS A 4 6.33 -14.28 12.45
N ASN A 5 5.63 -15.33 12.89
CA ASN A 5 5.34 -16.50 12.07
C ASN A 5 4.39 -16.16 10.92
N ASN A 6 3.44 -15.25 11.13
CA ASN A 6 2.58 -14.75 10.06
C ASN A 6 3.41 -14.11 8.94
N PHE A 7 4.40 -13.27 9.25
CA PHE A 7 5.27 -12.69 8.23
C PHE A 7 6.15 -13.74 7.54
N LYS A 8 6.55 -14.80 8.20
CA LYS A 8 7.25 -15.92 7.54
C LYS A 8 6.36 -16.64 6.52
N LYS A 9 5.10 -16.90 6.87
CA LYS A 9 4.11 -17.48 5.94
C LYS A 9 3.88 -16.55 4.75
N ILE A 10 3.67 -15.25 5.00
CA ILE A 10 3.47 -14.23 3.96
C ILE A 10 4.70 -14.11 3.05
N PHE A 11 5.89 -14.14 3.61
CA PHE A 11 7.12 -14.11 2.84
C PHE A 11 7.22 -15.27 1.85
N ASN A 12 6.92 -16.49 2.31
CA ASN A 12 6.90 -17.66 1.45
C ASN A 12 5.82 -17.57 0.36
N HIS A 13 4.64 -17.07 0.72
CA HIS A 13 3.55 -16.83 -0.22
C HIS A 13 3.91 -15.75 -1.26
N THR A 14 4.49 -14.65 -0.80
CA THR A 14 4.96 -13.56 -1.67
C THR A 14 5.95 -14.06 -2.73
N ASN A 15 6.86 -14.96 -2.36
CA ASN A 15 7.79 -15.56 -3.31
C ASN A 15 7.10 -16.40 -4.39
N LYS A 16 6.01 -17.11 -4.05
CA LYS A 16 5.19 -17.84 -5.03
C LYS A 16 4.48 -16.85 -5.97
N ILE A 17 3.88 -15.79 -5.42
CA ILE A 17 3.22 -14.73 -6.20
C ILE A 17 4.19 -14.04 -7.16
N ILE A 18 5.42 -13.74 -6.74
CA ILE A 18 6.44 -13.14 -7.60
C ILE A 18 6.72 -14.02 -8.83
N LYS A 19 6.73 -15.36 -8.67
CA LYS A 19 6.89 -16.29 -9.81
C LYS A 19 5.70 -16.19 -10.78
N ILE A 20 4.47 -16.16 -10.27
CA ILE A 20 3.26 -16.00 -11.06
C ILE A 20 3.26 -14.64 -11.79
N CYS A 21 3.61 -13.56 -11.09
CA CYS A 21 3.71 -12.23 -11.68
C CYS A 21 4.69 -12.17 -12.85
N LYS A 22 5.78 -12.94 -12.80
CA LYS A 22 6.72 -13.02 -13.92
C LYS A 22 6.08 -13.68 -15.15
N ILE A 23 5.35 -14.77 -14.96
CA ILE A 23 4.63 -15.48 -16.04
C ILE A 23 3.59 -14.54 -16.66
N LEU A 24 2.82 -13.85 -15.83
CA LEU A 24 1.79 -12.90 -16.25
C LEU A 24 2.34 -11.52 -16.69
N LYS A 25 3.66 -11.33 -16.68
CA LYS A 25 4.32 -10.05 -16.99
C LYS A 25 3.85 -8.88 -16.11
N CYS A 26 3.32 -9.16 -14.91
CA CYS A 26 2.91 -8.14 -13.96
C CYS A 26 4.15 -7.46 -13.35
N ARG A 27 4.09 -6.15 -13.18
CA ARG A 27 5.20 -5.35 -12.65
C ARG A 27 4.96 -4.85 -11.23
N LYS A 28 3.78 -5.09 -10.68
CA LYS A 28 3.38 -4.62 -9.34
C LYS A 28 2.62 -5.71 -8.59
N ILE A 29 2.85 -5.76 -7.28
CA ILE A 29 2.05 -6.55 -6.33
C ILE A 29 1.55 -5.56 -5.29
N ILE A 30 0.26 -5.55 -5.01
CA ILE A 30 -0.35 -4.72 -3.97
C ILE A 30 -0.57 -5.58 -2.73
N ILE A 31 -0.25 -5.03 -1.57
CA ILE A 31 -0.57 -5.62 -0.27
C ILE A 31 -1.43 -4.65 0.52
N GLY A 32 -2.68 -5.02 0.70
CA GLY A 32 -3.71 -4.22 1.33
C GLY A 32 -4.57 -4.96 2.34
N SER A 33 -4.09 -5.99 3.03
CA SER A 33 -4.90 -6.68 4.05
C SER A 33 -4.55 -6.22 5.47
N SER A 34 -5.54 -5.72 6.22
CA SER A 34 -5.40 -5.32 7.62
C SER A 34 -5.24 -6.52 8.55
N SER A 35 -5.90 -7.63 8.24
CA SER A 35 -5.96 -8.82 9.14
C SER A 35 -4.58 -9.42 9.43
N PHE A 36 -3.72 -9.58 8.42
CA PHE A 36 -2.39 -10.14 8.62
C PHE A 36 -1.38 -9.17 9.25
N ARG A 37 -1.66 -7.85 9.17
CA ARG A 37 -0.81 -6.79 9.73
C ARG A 37 -1.21 -6.40 11.14
N ASN A 38 -2.30 -6.96 11.67
CA ASN A 38 -2.75 -6.68 13.02
C ASN A 38 -1.68 -7.12 14.03
N PRO A 39 -1.08 -6.17 14.79
CA PRO A 39 0.01 -6.47 15.71
C PRO A 39 -0.46 -7.22 16.97
N LYS A 40 -1.79 -7.33 17.20
CA LYS A 40 -2.36 -7.93 18.40
C LYS A 40 -1.76 -7.32 19.67
N ASN A 41 -0.98 -8.10 20.41
CA ASN A 41 -0.40 -7.73 21.71
C ASN A 41 0.98 -7.07 21.60
N LEU A 42 1.49 -6.86 20.38
CA LEU A 42 2.80 -6.20 20.21
C LEU A 42 2.68 -4.69 20.32
N SER A 43 3.71 -4.07 20.86
CA SER A 43 3.85 -2.62 20.76
C SER A 43 3.99 -2.20 19.28
N LYS A 44 3.59 -0.98 18.98
CA LYS A 44 3.76 -0.41 17.65
C LYS A 44 5.21 -0.46 17.15
N LYS A 45 6.18 -0.26 18.04
CA LYS A 45 7.62 -0.30 17.71
C LYS A 45 8.07 -1.71 17.29
N GLU A 46 7.64 -2.73 18.04
CA GLU A 46 7.94 -4.12 17.70
C GLU A 46 7.31 -4.51 16.35
N ALA A 47 6.03 -4.16 16.15
CA ALA A 47 5.36 -4.39 14.88
C ALA A 47 6.08 -3.71 13.69
N GLU A 48 6.53 -2.46 13.86
CA GLU A 48 7.31 -1.74 12.85
C GLU A 48 8.63 -2.46 12.53
N LEU A 49 9.34 -2.97 13.53
CA LEU A 49 10.62 -3.69 13.33
C LEU A 49 10.42 -4.99 12.58
N ILE A 50 9.43 -5.79 12.95
CA ILE A 50 9.11 -7.06 12.27
C ILE A 50 8.69 -6.81 10.83
N PHE A 51 7.84 -5.80 10.60
CA PHE A 51 7.41 -5.43 9.24
C PHE A 51 8.58 -4.91 8.39
N LEU A 52 9.44 -4.09 8.97
CA LEU A 52 10.64 -3.60 8.29
C LEU A 52 11.58 -4.75 7.89
N ASP A 53 11.81 -5.73 8.75
CA ASP A 53 12.60 -6.92 8.46
C ASP A 53 12.01 -7.72 7.29
N PHE A 54 10.69 -7.96 7.32
CA PHE A 54 9.98 -8.59 6.21
C PHE A 54 10.18 -7.85 4.88
N LEU A 55 10.04 -6.53 4.87
CA LEU A 55 10.24 -5.71 3.68
C LEU A 55 11.69 -5.78 3.17
N LYS A 56 12.68 -5.70 4.07
CA LYS A 56 14.10 -5.81 3.71
C LYS A 56 14.42 -7.17 3.10
N LYS A 57 13.94 -8.26 3.68
CA LYS A 57 14.11 -9.62 3.14
C LYS A 57 13.47 -9.76 1.77
N SER A 58 12.30 -9.17 1.55
CA SER A 58 11.60 -9.20 0.26
C SER A 58 12.36 -8.44 -0.84
N THR A 59 13.14 -7.42 -0.49
CA THR A 59 13.84 -6.56 -1.46
C THR A 59 14.72 -7.33 -2.44
N LYS A 60 15.43 -8.36 -1.99
CA LYS A 60 16.32 -9.17 -2.85
C LYS A 60 15.55 -9.84 -4.00
N PHE A 61 14.39 -10.42 -3.70
CA PHE A 61 13.54 -11.09 -4.68
C PHE A 61 12.87 -10.09 -5.63
N LEU A 62 12.37 -8.99 -5.07
CA LEU A 62 11.75 -7.91 -5.84
C LEU A 62 12.73 -7.30 -6.84
N LYS A 63 13.98 -7.02 -6.42
CA LYS A 63 15.05 -6.52 -7.28
C LYS A 63 15.34 -7.49 -8.44
N LYS A 64 15.55 -8.79 -8.12
CA LYS A 64 15.81 -9.83 -9.13
C LYS A 64 14.67 -9.98 -10.13
N SER A 65 13.43 -9.77 -9.68
CA SER A 65 12.23 -9.92 -10.49
C SER A 65 11.80 -8.63 -11.20
N LYS A 66 12.38 -7.49 -10.85
CA LYS A 66 11.99 -6.14 -11.32
C LYS A 66 10.51 -5.84 -11.06
N ILE A 67 9.97 -6.34 -9.92
CA ILE A 67 8.58 -6.17 -9.50
C ILE A 67 8.53 -5.18 -8.35
N TYR A 68 7.60 -4.22 -8.42
CA TYR A 68 7.30 -3.30 -7.32
C TYR A 68 6.35 -3.95 -6.32
N PHE A 69 6.64 -3.76 -5.05
CA PHE A 69 5.84 -4.18 -3.92
C PHE A 69 5.18 -2.95 -3.34
N CYS A 70 3.91 -2.77 -3.62
CA CYS A 70 3.14 -1.59 -3.28
C CYS A 70 2.32 -1.87 -2.02
N ILE A 71 2.71 -1.22 -0.93
CA ILE A 71 2.03 -1.37 0.36
C ILE A 71 0.92 -0.33 0.42
N GLU A 72 -0.26 -0.78 0.78
CA GLU A 72 -1.42 0.06 0.94
C GLU A 72 -1.56 0.54 2.38
N THR A 73 -1.94 1.80 2.55
CA THR A 73 -2.49 2.31 3.81
C THR A 73 -4.01 2.19 3.76
N ILE A 74 -4.57 1.59 4.81
CA ILE A 74 -6.01 1.37 4.93
C ILE A 74 -6.54 2.31 6.04
N PRO A 75 -7.66 2.98 5.85
CA PRO A 75 -8.28 3.79 6.90
C PRO A 75 -8.56 2.99 8.17
N ARG A 76 -8.48 3.64 9.33
CA ARG A 76 -8.79 3.02 10.63
C ARG A 76 -10.23 2.50 10.70
N GLU A 77 -11.11 3.15 9.99
CA GLU A 77 -12.51 2.81 9.86
C GLU A 77 -12.74 1.40 9.26
N TYR A 78 -11.72 0.86 8.58
CA TYR A 78 -11.69 -0.52 8.09
C TYR A 78 -10.86 -1.46 8.98
N ASN A 79 -10.84 -1.20 10.29
CA ASN A 79 -10.12 -2.00 11.29
C ASN A 79 -8.60 -2.14 11.08
N GLU A 80 -7.97 -1.16 10.42
CA GLU A 80 -6.52 -1.13 10.33
C GLU A 80 -5.91 -0.55 11.62
N LEU A 81 -5.15 -1.36 12.33
CA LEU A 81 -4.55 -1.02 13.61
C LEU A 81 -3.09 -0.57 13.49
N PHE A 82 -2.43 -0.83 12.36
CA PHE A 82 -1.00 -0.62 12.22
C PHE A 82 -0.63 0.40 11.14
N LEU A 83 -1.05 0.21 9.89
CA LEU A 83 -0.65 1.05 8.75
C LEU A 83 -1.77 1.95 8.21
N TYR A 84 -2.47 2.62 9.09
CA TYR A 84 -3.54 3.58 8.74
C TYR A 84 -3.01 4.98 8.40
N ASN A 85 -1.70 5.23 8.55
CA ASN A 85 -1.10 6.55 8.32
C ASN A 85 0.02 6.46 7.28
N ILE A 86 -0.15 7.17 6.17
CA ILE A 86 0.81 7.18 5.07
C ILE A 86 2.19 7.71 5.46
N ASN A 87 2.29 8.67 6.39
CA ASN A 87 3.58 9.17 6.85
C ASN A 87 4.35 8.10 7.64
N THR A 88 3.65 7.29 8.44
CA THR A 88 4.25 6.14 9.13
C THR A 88 4.77 5.12 8.11
N LEU A 89 3.95 4.75 7.13
CA LEU A 89 4.36 3.84 6.07
C LEU A 89 5.55 4.39 5.27
N ALA A 90 5.52 5.67 4.91
CA ALA A 90 6.61 6.33 4.19
C ALA A 90 7.94 6.30 4.97
N LYS A 91 7.91 6.49 6.30
CA LYS A 91 9.09 6.35 7.16
C LYS A 91 9.65 4.92 7.13
N ILE A 92 8.78 3.91 7.22
CA ILE A 92 9.18 2.50 7.18
C ILE A 92 9.79 2.17 5.80
N ILE A 93 9.13 2.57 4.71
CA ILE A 93 9.63 2.33 3.34
C ILE A 93 11.01 2.97 3.15
N LYS A 94 11.22 4.21 3.58
CA LYS A 94 12.54 4.86 3.49
C LYS A 94 13.63 4.08 4.22
N LYS A 95 13.33 3.47 5.37
CA LYS A 95 14.28 2.63 6.13
C LYS A 95 14.65 1.32 5.39
N THR A 96 13.88 0.89 4.39
CA THR A 96 14.26 -0.28 3.58
C THR A 96 15.40 0.00 2.61
N ASN A 97 15.64 1.26 2.27
CA ASN A 97 16.57 1.71 1.24
C ASN A 97 16.35 0.99 -0.12
N SER A 98 15.11 0.68 -0.45
CA SER A 98 14.74 -0.09 -1.64
C SER A 98 13.88 0.71 -2.60
N ARG A 99 14.31 0.81 -3.87
CA ARG A 99 13.49 1.40 -4.93
C ARG A 99 12.28 0.54 -5.31
N TRP A 100 12.27 -0.73 -4.91
CA TRP A 100 11.25 -1.72 -5.28
C TRP A 100 10.06 -1.79 -4.31
N ILE A 101 10.19 -1.14 -3.14
CA ILE A 101 9.11 -1.04 -2.16
C ILE A 101 8.52 0.36 -2.25
N LYS A 102 7.22 0.42 -2.47
CA LYS A 102 6.48 1.63 -2.79
C LYS A 102 5.14 1.67 -2.06
N ILE A 103 4.41 2.74 -2.22
CA ILE A 103 3.05 2.92 -1.70
C ILE A 103 2.05 2.62 -2.80
N ASN A 104 1.02 1.84 -2.49
CA ASN A 104 -0.26 1.89 -3.15
C ASN A 104 -1.09 2.95 -2.43
N PHE A 105 -1.53 3.95 -3.16
CA PHE A 105 -2.36 5.00 -2.61
C PHE A 105 -3.81 4.77 -3.00
N ASP A 106 -4.66 4.49 -2.01
CA ASP A 106 -6.08 4.34 -2.20
C ASP A 106 -6.80 5.65 -1.85
N THR A 107 -7.72 6.10 -2.71
CA THR A 107 -8.48 7.33 -2.47
C THR A 107 -9.52 7.20 -1.37
N SER A 108 -9.81 5.99 -0.88
CA SER A 108 -10.60 5.80 0.35
C SER A 108 -10.06 6.63 1.52
N LEU A 109 -8.74 6.84 1.58
CA LEU A 109 -8.10 7.72 2.56
C LEU A 109 -8.59 9.18 2.50
N TYR A 110 -9.04 9.65 1.33
CA TYR A 110 -9.62 11.00 1.17
C TYR A 110 -11.06 11.09 1.68
N HIS A 111 -11.77 9.98 1.74
CA HIS A 111 -13.12 9.96 2.27
C HIS A 111 -13.15 10.10 3.80
N TYR A 112 -12.03 9.78 4.47
CA TYR A 112 -11.86 9.90 5.92
C TYR A 112 -10.94 11.07 6.29
N LYS A 113 -11.08 11.61 7.50
CA LYS A 113 -10.50 12.91 7.94
C LYS A 113 -8.97 13.01 7.94
N ASN A 114 -8.26 11.92 7.77
CA ASN A 114 -6.82 11.85 8.02
C ASN A 114 -5.92 12.13 6.81
N MET A 115 -6.51 12.53 5.66
CA MET A 115 -5.75 12.75 4.45
C MET A 115 -6.03 14.13 3.83
N ASN A 116 -4.96 14.82 3.44
CA ASN A 116 -5.05 16.05 2.68
C ASN A 116 -4.02 16.06 1.54
N LYS A 117 -4.18 17.01 0.59
CA LYS A 117 -3.31 17.15 -0.57
C LYS A 117 -1.82 17.31 -0.24
N PHE A 118 -1.48 17.95 0.88
CA PHE A 118 -0.07 18.17 1.26
C PHE A 118 0.61 16.86 1.67
N ILE A 119 -0.09 16.01 2.42
CA ILE A 119 0.43 14.69 2.82
C ILE A 119 0.64 13.82 1.59
N PHE A 120 -0.29 13.83 0.62
CA PHE A 120 -0.14 13.13 -0.65
C PHE A 120 1.09 13.62 -1.42
N LEU A 121 1.18 14.93 -1.69
CA LEU A 121 2.25 15.53 -2.47
C LEU A 121 3.64 15.31 -1.83
N LYS A 122 3.73 15.40 -0.50
CA LYS A 122 4.96 15.10 0.25
C LYS A 122 5.50 13.69 0.00
N ASN A 123 4.61 12.74 -0.26
CA ASN A 123 4.95 11.33 -0.42
C ASN A 123 4.89 10.85 -1.89
N ILE A 124 4.59 11.71 -2.85
CA ILE A 124 4.31 11.35 -4.25
C ILE A 124 5.42 10.51 -4.90
N LYS A 125 6.70 10.77 -4.61
CA LYS A 125 7.86 10.00 -5.11
C LYS A 125 7.90 8.53 -4.60
N LEU A 126 7.19 8.25 -3.51
CA LEU A 126 7.07 6.89 -2.97
C LEU A 126 5.84 6.17 -3.52
N ILE A 127 4.87 6.88 -4.09
CA ILE A 127 3.66 6.29 -4.65
C ILE A 127 3.96 5.72 -6.03
N LYS A 128 3.56 4.47 -6.25
CA LYS A 128 3.77 3.78 -7.53
C LYS A 128 2.47 3.30 -8.17
N ASN A 129 1.42 3.18 -7.40
CA ASN A 129 0.08 2.87 -7.85
C ASN A 129 -0.93 3.73 -7.11
N ILE A 130 -1.98 4.12 -7.79
CA ILE A 130 -3.15 4.78 -7.22
C ILE A 130 -4.36 3.88 -7.50
N GLN A 131 -5.14 3.63 -6.46
CA GLN A 131 -6.47 3.05 -6.57
C GLN A 131 -7.50 4.13 -6.34
N ILE A 132 -8.46 4.24 -7.24
CA ILE A 132 -9.62 5.09 -7.08
C ILE A 132 -10.73 4.22 -6.50
N THR A 133 -11.20 4.60 -5.32
CA THR A 133 -12.23 3.90 -4.57
C THR A 133 -13.28 4.91 -4.13
N GLU A 134 -14.55 4.61 -4.28
CA GLU A 134 -15.62 5.40 -3.67
C GLU A 134 -15.82 5.01 -2.21
N LYS A 135 -16.48 5.89 -1.45
CA LYS A 135 -16.78 5.62 -0.04
C LYS A 135 -17.56 4.31 0.10
N ASN A 136 -17.13 3.46 1.03
CA ASN A 136 -17.70 2.13 1.27
C ASN A 136 -17.65 1.20 0.04
N PHE A 137 -16.69 1.42 -0.87
CA PHE A 137 -16.52 0.64 -2.10
C PHE A 137 -17.76 0.64 -3.02
N SER A 138 -18.55 1.72 -2.95
CA SER A 138 -19.73 1.84 -3.81
C SER A 138 -19.39 1.92 -5.29
N PHE A 139 -20.36 1.63 -6.16
CA PHE A 139 -20.19 1.73 -7.61
C PHE A 139 -19.90 3.17 -8.05
N PHE A 140 -19.23 3.33 -9.20
CA PHE A 140 -18.88 4.62 -9.79
C PHE A 140 -20.01 5.27 -10.61
N GLU A 141 -21.25 4.94 -10.33
CA GLU A 141 -22.43 5.58 -10.97
C GLU A 141 -22.45 7.09 -10.72
N ASN A 142 -22.05 7.50 -9.50
CA ASN A 142 -21.94 8.89 -9.11
C ASN A 142 -20.54 9.13 -8.49
N ILE A 143 -19.62 9.63 -9.30
CA ILE A 143 -18.27 9.93 -8.84
C ILE A 143 -18.28 11.06 -7.82
N SER A 144 -17.76 10.82 -6.65
CA SER A 144 -17.70 11.80 -5.56
C SER A 144 -16.87 13.02 -5.94
N LYS A 145 -17.30 14.20 -5.45
CA LYS A 145 -16.53 15.45 -5.60
C LYS A 145 -15.07 15.30 -5.11
N LYS A 146 -14.83 14.49 -4.08
CA LYS A 146 -13.49 14.22 -3.57
C LYS A 146 -12.61 13.50 -4.59
N ASN A 147 -13.13 12.49 -5.26
CA ASN A 147 -12.40 11.78 -6.32
C ASN A 147 -12.16 12.67 -7.55
N ILE A 148 -13.12 13.52 -7.92
CA ILE A 148 -12.93 14.51 -8.99
C ILE A 148 -11.81 15.50 -8.64
N LEU A 149 -11.82 16.06 -7.43
CA LEU A 149 -10.77 16.97 -6.96
C LEU A 149 -9.40 16.28 -6.89
N PHE A 150 -9.38 15.02 -6.46
CA PHE A 150 -8.16 14.24 -6.44
C PHE A 150 -7.63 13.97 -7.85
N TYR A 151 -8.49 13.59 -8.79
CA TYR A 151 -8.09 13.43 -10.20
C TYR A 151 -7.48 14.72 -10.76
N ASN A 152 -8.09 15.87 -10.52
CA ASN A 152 -7.54 17.16 -10.95
C ASN A 152 -6.18 17.47 -10.32
N LEU A 153 -5.93 17.00 -9.10
CA LEU A 153 -4.62 17.14 -8.44
C LEU A 153 -3.55 16.29 -9.12
N ILE A 154 -3.88 15.11 -9.65
CA ILE A 154 -2.90 14.13 -10.13
C ILE A 154 -2.73 14.09 -11.65
N LYS A 155 -3.71 14.50 -12.45
CA LYS A 155 -3.75 14.33 -13.92
C LYS A 155 -2.48 14.80 -14.65
N ASN A 156 -1.78 15.80 -14.11
CA ASN A 156 -0.55 16.35 -14.71
C ASN A 156 0.73 15.98 -13.93
N LYS A 157 0.66 15.01 -13.00
CA LYS A 157 1.83 14.59 -12.21
C LYS A 157 2.61 13.50 -12.92
N LYS A 158 3.83 13.81 -13.36
CA LYS A 158 4.72 12.88 -14.09
C LYS A 158 5.09 11.63 -13.28
N GLU A 159 5.00 11.71 -11.94
CA GLU A 159 5.24 10.60 -11.03
C GLU A 159 4.16 9.53 -11.09
N ILE A 160 2.94 9.91 -11.45
CA ILE A 160 1.77 9.01 -11.53
C ILE A 160 1.65 8.47 -12.93
N LYS A 161 1.82 7.16 -13.07
CA LYS A 161 1.76 6.46 -14.36
C LYS A 161 0.63 5.46 -14.45
N ASP A 162 0.18 4.97 -13.30
CA ASP A 162 -0.78 3.88 -13.24
C ASP A 162 -1.89 4.24 -12.24
N ILE A 163 -3.12 4.14 -12.70
CA ILE A 163 -4.34 4.32 -11.90
C ILE A 163 -5.21 3.09 -12.15
N SER A 164 -5.76 2.53 -11.09
CA SER A 164 -6.72 1.43 -11.13
C SER A 164 -8.01 1.83 -10.40
N LEU A 165 -9.12 1.22 -10.77
CA LEU A 165 -10.38 1.33 -10.05
C LEU A 165 -10.51 0.13 -9.11
N GLU A 166 -11.11 0.35 -7.94
CA GLU A 166 -11.46 -0.71 -7.01
C GLU A 166 -12.94 -0.62 -6.67
N ILE A 167 -13.63 -1.71 -6.94
CA ILE A 167 -15.06 -1.88 -6.68
C ILE A 167 -15.22 -3.23 -6.00
N ILE A 168 -16.03 -3.28 -4.96
CA ILE A 168 -16.47 -4.55 -4.37
C ILE A 168 -17.93 -4.74 -4.81
N SER A 169 -18.16 -5.82 -5.55
CA SER A 169 -19.49 -6.26 -5.95
C SER A 169 -20.12 -7.16 -4.89
#